data_ce2a6136f552406f96aa32bcb57109f8
#
_entry.id   ce2a6136f552406f96aa32bcb57109f8
#
_cell.length_a   1.000
_cell.length_b   1.000
_cell.length_c   1.000
_cell.angle_alpha   90.00
_cell.angle_beta   90.00
_cell.angle_gamma   90.00
#
_symmetry.space_group_name_H-M   'P 1'
#
loop_
_entity.id
_entity.type
_entity.pdbx_description
1 polymer ?
#
loop_
_entity_poly.entity_id
_entity_poly.type
_entity_poly.pdbx_seq_one_letter_code
_entity_poly.pdbx_strand_id
1 'polypeptide(L)'
;MVNDVIGTLEVKDRLNHEINNQIENVLKRHIEISAPHNDGSWEVIRRKCIMQADVKGLNRHINAPFSGKRGVIANNPIRNLKNLAIVDVTVSSRAALDAGLDSETVYTISDGYILQIEECKTQSDIESIANLAANEFCQLVKKIKDSGVKFSINTPEVLVNAYNYILRNLNQKLNVTEIAQKVGISHDYLEKLFKRELGSTVGNFILSSRVKNSQNLLKNSNMSISEIAMVMGFSSSSHYIKAYKSIFNITPSKHRIRFKNRYLPDEIK
;
A
#
# COMPACT_ATOMS: atom_id res chain seq x y z
N MET A 1 -24.09 24.87 -28.72
CA MET A 1 -24.26 25.10 -27.25
C MET A 1 -25.63 24.68 -26.71
N VAL A 2 -26.77 25.25 -27.18
CA VAL A 2 -28.10 24.86 -26.65
C VAL A 2 -28.45 23.40 -27.01
N ASN A 3 -28.20 22.95 -28.22
CA ASN A 3 -28.44 21.57 -28.66
C ASN A 3 -27.53 20.53 -27.93
N ASP A 4 -26.30 20.92 -27.60
CA ASP A 4 -25.39 20.04 -26.83
C ASP A 4 -25.85 19.87 -25.38
N VAL A 5 -26.42 20.91 -24.78
CA VAL A 5 -26.97 20.85 -23.41
C VAL A 5 -28.25 20.02 -23.36
N ILE A 6 -29.15 20.16 -24.36
CA ILE A 6 -30.38 19.37 -24.47
C ILE A 6 -30.03 17.87 -24.65
N GLY A 7 -29.13 17.56 -25.60
CA GLY A 7 -28.64 16.17 -25.78
C GLY A 7 -28.01 15.58 -24.54
N THR A 8 -27.28 16.37 -23.75
CA THR A 8 -26.69 15.93 -22.49
C THR A 8 -27.75 15.65 -21.41
N LEU A 9 -28.82 16.45 -21.35
CA LEU A 9 -29.91 16.23 -20.40
C LEU A 9 -30.74 14.97 -20.76
N GLU A 10 -31.05 14.76 -22.01
CA GLU A 10 -31.77 13.55 -22.48
C GLU A 10 -30.96 12.26 -22.19
N VAL A 11 -29.64 12.30 -22.42
CA VAL A 11 -28.75 11.16 -22.07
C VAL A 11 -28.75 10.91 -20.57
N LYS A 12 -28.72 11.96 -19.75
CA LYS A 12 -28.73 11.85 -18.29
C LYS A 12 -30.05 11.25 -17.80
N ASP A 13 -31.19 11.69 -18.32
CA ASP A 13 -32.50 11.18 -17.93
C ASP A 13 -32.67 9.70 -18.32
N ARG A 14 -32.22 9.31 -19.50
CA ARG A 14 -32.20 7.91 -19.94
C ARG A 14 -31.34 7.05 -19.02
N LEU A 15 -30.11 7.49 -18.73
CA LEU A 15 -29.20 6.74 -17.84
C LEU A 15 -29.79 6.60 -16.43
N ASN A 16 -30.41 7.65 -15.90
CA ASN A 16 -31.07 7.59 -14.59
C ASN A 16 -32.23 6.57 -14.59
N HIS A 17 -33.02 6.51 -15.66
CA HIS A 17 -34.10 5.52 -15.78
C HIS A 17 -33.53 4.10 -15.85
N GLU A 18 -32.50 3.85 -16.64
CA GLU A 18 -31.83 2.55 -16.73
C GLU A 18 -31.23 2.12 -15.39
N ILE A 19 -30.56 3.03 -14.67
CA ILE A 19 -29.99 2.76 -13.33
C ILE A 19 -31.09 2.41 -12.34
N ASN A 20 -32.18 3.17 -12.30
CA ASN A 20 -33.30 2.90 -11.40
C ASN A 20 -33.93 1.54 -11.67
N ASN A 21 -34.09 1.16 -12.93
CA ASN A 21 -34.57 -0.18 -13.30
C ASN A 21 -33.64 -1.29 -12.82
N GLN A 22 -32.31 -1.08 -12.90
CA GLN A 22 -31.34 -2.06 -12.35
C GLN A 22 -31.43 -2.15 -10.83
N ILE A 23 -31.52 -1.01 -10.13
CA ILE A 23 -31.69 -1.00 -8.66
C ILE A 23 -32.98 -1.75 -8.26
N GLU A 24 -34.09 -1.52 -8.93
CA GLU A 24 -35.36 -2.20 -8.68
C GLU A 24 -35.23 -3.72 -8.90
N ASN A 25 -34.57 -4.14 -9.98
CA ASN A 25 -34.31 -5.57 -10.24
C ASN A 25 -33.45 -6.21 -9.16
N VAL A 26 -32.43 -5.52 -8.65
CA VAL A 26 -31.60 -5.99 -7.54
C VAL A 26 -32.44 -6.12 -6.26
N LEU A 27 -33.27 -5.12 -5.95
CA LEU A 27 -34.18 -5.17 -4.78
C LEU A 27 -35.16 -6.33 -4.86
N LYS A 28 -35.79 -6.55 -6.02
CA LYS A 28 -36.71 -7.71 -6.23
C LYS A 28 -36.02 -9.04 -5.97
N ARG A 29 -34.80 -9.23 -6.52
CA ARG A 29 -33.99 -10.44 -6.27
C ARG A 29 -33.68 -10.66 -4.78
N HIS A 30 -33.40 -9.60 -4.03
CA HIS A 30 -33.12 -9.70 -2.60
C HIS A 30 -34.36 -10.12 -1.80
N ILE A 31 -35.52 -9.61 -2.16
CA ILE A 31 -36.80 -10.00 -1.55
C ILE A 31 -37.11 -11.47 -1.83
N GLU A 32 -36.95 -11.91 -3.08
CA GLU A 32 -37.20 -13.29 -3.49
C GLU A 32 -36.30 -14.31 -2.79
N ILE A 33 -35.00 -13.95 -2.59
CA ILE A 33 -34.01 -14.85 -2.01
C ILE A 33 -34.06 -14.84 -0.47
N SER A 34 -34.79 -13.90 0.15
CA SER A 34 -34.87 -13.70 1.61
C SER A 34 -33.51 -13.65 2.31
N ALA A 35 -32.49 -13.14 1.62
CA ALA A 35 -31.13 -13.07 2.13
C ALA A 35 -30.57 -11.65 1.94
N PRO A 36 -30.37 -10.92 3.04
CA PRO A 36 -29.76 -9.60 2.97
C PRO A 36 -28.31 -9.69 2.50
N HIS A 37 -27.80 -8.59 1.98
CA HIS A 37 -26.36 -8.41 1.84
C HIS A 37 -25.66 -8.60 3.20
N ASN A 38 -24.36 -8.81 3.14
CA ASN A 38 -23.49 -8.67 4.29
C ASN A 38 -23.77 -7.31 5.00
N ASP A 39 -23.81 -7.33 6.31
CA ASP A 39 -24.06 -6.16 7.17
C ASP A 39 -22.94 -5.10 7.16
N GLY A 40 -21.96 -5.22 6.26
CA GLY A 40 -20.80 -4.34 6.19
C GLY A 40 -19.70 -4.64 7.21
N SER A 41 -19.95 -5.50 8.20
CA SER A 41 -18.95 -5.83 9.24
C SER A 41 -17.69 -6.46 8.65
N TRP A 42 -17.82 -7.25 7.57
CA TRP A 42 -16.71 -7.87 6.87
C TRP A 42 -15.69 -6.83 6.36
N GLU A 43 -16.18 -5.80 5.69
CA GLU A 43 -15.35 -4.71 5.19
C GLU A 43 -14.72 -3.90 6.33
N VAL A 44 -15.51 -3.57 7.35
CA VAL A 44 -15.05 -2.81 8.53
C VAL A 44 -13.93 -3.56 9.25
N ILE A 45 -14.05 -4.86 9.47
CA ILE A 45 -13.02 -5.66 10.13
C ILE A 45 -11.75 -5.72 9.28
N ARG A 46 -11.86 -5.96 7.96
CA ARG A 46 -10.73 -5.97 7.01
C ARG A 46 -9.96 -4.65 7.07
N ARG A 47 -10.67 -3.52 6.90
CA ARG A 47 -10.08 -2.18 6.99
C ARG A 47 -9.37 -1.94 8.32
N LYS A 48 -10.04 -2.25 9.43
CA LYS A 48 -9.49 -2.09 10.78
C LYS A 48 -8.19 -2.90 10.96
N CYS A 49 -8.16 -4.16 10.54
CA CYS A 49 -6.97 -5.00 10.63
C CYS A 49 -5.80 -4.39 9.83
N ILE A 50 -6.04 -3.93 8.61
CA ILE A 50 -5.01 -3.28 7.77
C ILE A 50 -4.53 -1.99 8.41
N MET A 51 -5.44 -1.08 8.79
CA MET A 51 -5.10 0.18 9.41
C MET A 51 -4.34 0.01 10.73
N GLN A 52 -4.62 -1.04 11.49
CA GLN A 52 -3.95 -1.35 12.75
C GLN A 52 -2.68 -2.20 12.58
N ALA A 53 -2.38 -2.67 11.36
CA ALA A 53 -1.30 -3.61 11.08
C ALA A 53 -1.46 -4.96 11.80
N ASP A 54 -2.70 -5.36 12.08
CA ASP A 54 -3.01 -6.63 12.74
C ASP A 54 -3.05 -7.78 11.72
N VAL A 55 -1.88 -8.27 11.34
CA VAL A 55 -1.72 -9.37 10.38
C VAL A 55 -2.40 -10.65 10.87
N LYS A 56 -2.35 -10.92 12.19
CA LYS A 56 -3.00 -12.11 12.75
C LYS A 56 -4.52 -12.01 12.72
N GLY A 57 -5.06 -10.83 13.05
CA GLY A 57 -6.48 -10.55 12.96
C GLY A 57 -6.99 -10.61 11.51
N LEU A 58 -6.22 -10.05 10.57
CA LEU A 58 -6.55 -10.13 9.15
C LEU A 58 -6.62 -11.58 8.64
N ASN A 59 -5.63 -12.41 8.99
CA ASN A 59 -5.63 -13.83 8.59
C ASN A 59 -6.80 -14.61 9.21
N ARG A 60 -7.16 -14.35 10.47
CA ARG A 60 -8.35 -14.93 11.07
C ARG A 60 -9.63 -14.51 10.35
N HIS A 61 -9.71 -13.23 9.97
CA HIS A 61 -10.86 -12.69 9.24
C HIS A 61 -10.98 -13.31 7.83
N ILE A 62 -9.87 -13.41 7.08
CA ILE A 62 -9.85 -14.02 5.74
C ILE A 62 -10.30 -15.47 5.77
N ASN A 63 -9.93 -16.24 6.81
CA ASN A 63 -10.27 -17.65 6.95
C ASN A 63 -11.61 -17.89 7.66
N ALA A 64 -12.28 -16.85 8.14
CA ALA A 64 -13.59 -16.98 8.78
C ALA A 64 -14.68 -17.24 7.73
N PRO A 65 -15.73 -17.99 8.08
CA PRO A 65 -16.88 -18.12 7.21
C PRO A 65 -17.49 -16.75 6.90
N PHE A 66 -17.75 -16.50 5.63
CA PHE A 66 -18.39 -15.26 5.20
C PHE A 66 -19.85 -15.24 5.69
N SER A 67 -20.24 -14.23 6.46
CA SER A 67 -21.61 -14.05 6.93
C SER A 67 -22.43 -13.27 5.90
N GLY A 68 -23.50 -13.84 5.39
CA GLY A 68 -24.37 -13.21 4.40
C GLY A 68 -24.11 -13.69 2.97
N LYS A 69 -24.69 -13.01 2.00
CA LYS A 69 -24.47 -13.28 0.57
C LYS A 69 -23.66 -12.17 -0.07
N ARG A 70 -22.70 -12.56 -0.89
CA ARG A 70 -21.99 -11.61 -1.75
C ARG A 70 -22.94 -11.10 -2.84
N GLY A 71 -22.82 -9.83 -3.20
CA GLY A 71 -23.62 -9.23 -4.25
C GLY A 71 -23.41 -9.91 -5.61
N VAL A 72 -24.47 -9.91 -6.43
CA VAL A 72 -24.39 -10.33 -7.82
C VAL A 72 -24.35 -9.06 -8.69
N ILE A 73 -23.16 -8.71 -9.15
CA ILE A 73 -22.87 -7.47 -9.89
C ILE A 73 -22.41 -7.73 -11.33
N ALA A 74 -22.47 -8.98 -11.76
CA ALA A 74 -22.31 -9.41 -13.15
C ALA A 74 -23.05 -10.72 -13.42
N ASN A 75 -23.52 -10.92 -14.66
CA ASN A 75 -24.24 -12.13 -15.06
C ASN A 75 -23.31 -13.35 -15.19
N ASN A 76 -22.06 -13.13 -15.63
CA ASN A 76 -21.07 -14.21 -15.70
C ASN A 76 -20.47 -14.45 -14.31
N PRO A 77 -20.49 -15.69 -13.78
CA PRO A 77 -20.01 -16.00 -12.43
C PRO A 77 -18.53 -15.61 -12.20
N ILE A 78 -17.64 -15.90 -13.15
CA ILE A 78 -16.23 -15.55 -13.02
C ILE A 78 -16.04 -14.03 -13.06
N ARG A 79 -16.77 -13.33 -13.94
CA ARG A 79 -16.74 -11.86 -13.98
C ARG A 79 -17.28 -11.26 -12.69
N ASN A 80 -18.32 -11.84 -12.12
CA ASN A 80 -18.84 -11.42 -10.82
C ASN A 80 -17.79 -11.53 -9.71
N LEU A 81 -17.10 -12.67 -9.64
CA LEU A 81 -16.03 -12.88 -8.67
C LEU A 81 -14.87 -11.89 -8.86
N LYS A 82 -14.46 -11.62 -10.10
CA LYS A 82 -13.44 -10.62 -10.41
C LYS A 82 -13.85 -9.23 -9.92
N ASN A 83 -15.05 -8.80 -10.22
CA ASN A 83 -15.56 -7.50 -9.78
C ASN A 83 -15.54 -7.37 -8.25
N LEU A 84 -15.98 -8.40 -7.51
CA LEU A 84 -15.96 -8.44 -6.05
C LEU A 84 -14.51 -8.42 -5.52
N ALA A 85 -13.60 -9.16 -6.14
CA ALA A 85 -12.19 -9.16 -5.76
C ALA A 85 -11.52 -7.79 -5.99
N ILE A 86 -11.85 -7.10 -7.09
CA ILE A 86 -11.39 -5.73 -7.36
C ILE A 86 -11.89 -4.76 -6.28
N VAL A 87 -13.15 -4.91 -5.83
CA VAL A 87 -13.67 -4.14 -4.70
C VAL A 87 -12.87 -4.44 -3.42
N ASP A 88 -12.60 -5.70 -3.12
CA ASP A 88 -11.80 -6.11 -1.96
C ASP A 88 -10.37 -5.52 -1.98
N VAL A 89 -9.71 -5.52 -3.13
CA VAL A 89 -8.39 -4.87 -3.33
C VAL A 89 -8.51 -3.36 -3.11
N THR A 90 -9.55 -2.72 -3.67
CA THR A 90 -9.78 -1.28 -3.53
C THR A 90 -10.00 -0.89 -2.07
N VAL A 91 -10.85 -1.62 -1.34
CA VAL A 91 -11.09 -1.39 0.09
C VAL A 91 -9.80 -1.53 0.90
N SER A 92 -9.01 -2.57 0.61
CA SER A 92 -7.72 -2.81 1.27
C SER A 92 -6.70 -1.71 0.98
N SER A 93 -6.64 -1.22 -0.26
CA SER A 93 -5.77 -0.12 -0.67
C SER A 93 -6.15 1.20 0.02
N ARG A 94 -7.45 1.51 0.14
CA ARG A 94 -7.91 2.71 0.87
C ARG A 94 -7.57 2.65 2.35
N ALA A 95 -7.72 1.47 2.99
CA ALA A 95 -7.30 1.29 4.38
C ALA A 95 -5.79 1.51 4.57
N ALA A 96 -4.98 1.14 3.58
CA ALA A 96 -3.55 1.37 3.60
C ALA A 96 -3.18 2.87 3.45
N LEU A 97 -3.90 3.62 2.59
CA LEU A 97 -3.80 5.08 2.50
C LEU A 97 -4.15 5.75 3.82
N ASP A 98 -5.28 5.38 4.42
CA ASP A 98 -5.74 5.91 5.71
C ASP A 98 -4.73 5.63 6.84
N ALA A 99 -3.95 4.56 6.71
CA ALA A 99 -2.87 4.21 7.63
C ALA A 99 -1.54 4.96 7.35
N GLY A 100 -1.49 5.82 6.32
CA GLY A 100 -0.35 6.68 6.01
C GLY A 100 0.64 6.11 4.98
N LEU A 101 0.27 5.05 4.24
CA LEU A 101 1.03 4.65 3.06
C LEU A 101 0.91 5.71 1.95
N ASP A 102 1.99 5.93 1.21
CA ASP A 102 1.97 6.88 0.10
C ASP A 102 1.09 6.38 -1.06
N SER A 103 0.40 7.32 -1.71
CA SER A 103 -0.60 7.03 -2.74
C SER A 103 -0.02 6.33 -3.96
N GLU A 104 1.18 6.70 -4.40
CA GLU A 104 1.81 6.11 -5.58
C GLU A 104 2.15 4.63 -5.36
N THR A 105 2.74 4.32 -4.21
CA THR A 105 2.99 2.92 -3.82
C THR A 105 1.70 2.12 -3.73
N VAL A 106 0.67 2.68 -3.08
CA VAL A 106 -0.61 1.98 -2.91
C VAL A 106 -1.30 1.75 -4.25
N TYR A 107 -1.34 2.75 -5.13
CA TYR A 107 -1.99 2.60 -6.44
C TYR A 107 -1.22 1.66 -7.35
N THR A 108 0.11 1.75 -7.41
CA THR A 108 0.94 0.82 -8.20
C THR A 108 0.72 -0.64 -7.78
N ILE A 109 0.68 -0.91 -6.47
CA ILE A 109 0.42 -2.25 -5.95
C ILE A 109 -1.02 -2.68 -6.28
N SER A 110 -2.00 -1.80 -6.05
CA SER A 110 -3.41 -2.07 -6.36
C SER A 110 -3.62 -2.42 -7.83
N ASP A 111 -3.02 -1.64 -8.75
CA ASP A 111 -3.11 -1.87 -10.19
C ASP A 111 -2.52 -3.22 -10.57
N GLY A 112 -1.36 -3.57 -10.00
CA GLY A 112 -0.73 -4.88 -10.24
C GLY A 112 -1.62 -6.05 -9.82
N TYR A 113 -2.27 -5.97 -8.66
CA TYR A 113 -3.20 -7.00 -8.20
C TYR A 113 -4.48 -7.06 -9.03
N ILE A 114 -5.03 -5.91 -9.44
CA ILE A 114 -6.23 -5.85 -10.30
C ILE A 114 -5.94 -6.46 -11.66
N LEU A 115 -4.82 -6.12 -12.30
CA LEU A 115 -4.41 -6.72 -13.57
C LEU A 115 -4.25 -8.24 -13.43
N GLN A 116 -3.66 -8.72 -12.33
CA GLN A 116 -3.52 -10.16 -12.10
C GLN A 116 -4.88 -10.86 -11.89
N ILE A 117 -5.85 -10.22 -11.22
CA ILE A 117 -7.23 -10.72 -11.10
C ILE A 117 -7.89 -10.85 -12.48
N GLU A 118 -7.64 -9.91 -13.39
CA GLU A 118 -8.21 -9.99 -14.75
C GLU A 118 -7.70 -11.20 -15.53
N GLU A 119 -6.48 -11.66 -15.29
CA GLU A 119 -5.91 -12.86 -15.92
C GLU A 119 -6.40 -14.18 -15.29
N CYS A 120 -6.96 -14.16 -14.08
CA CYS A 120 -7.43 -15.37 -13.38
C CYS A 120 -8.61 -16.01 -14.11
N LYS A 121 -8.64 -17.35 -14.12
CA LYS A 121 -9.70 -18.15 -14.73
C LYS A 121 -10.50 -18.98 -13.73
N THR A 122 -10.02 -19.13 -12.50
CA THR A 122 -10.65 -19.92 -11.46
C THR A 122 -11.06 -19.07 -10.26
N GLN A 123 -12.09 -19.48 -9.55
CA GLN A 123 -12.51 -18.82 -8.29
C GLN A 123 -11.39 -18.82 -7.26
N SER A 124 -10.70 -19.95 -7.10
CA SER A 124 -9.61 -20.10 -6.12
C SER A 124 -8.48 -19.09 -6.36
N ASP A 125 -8.09 -18.88 -7.62
CA ASP A 125 -7.02 -17.92 -7.95
C ASP A 125 -7.47 -16.49 -7.66
N ILE A 126 -8.70 -16.13 -8.04
CA ILE A 126 -9.28 -14.80 -7.82
C ILE A 126 -9.30 -14.46 -6.32
N GLU A 127 -9.82 -15.36 -5.48
CA GLU A 127 -9.91 -15.17 -4.04
C GLU A 127 -8.51 -15.12 -3.40
N SER A 128 -7.60 -15.97 -3.85
CA SER A 128 -6.21 -15.98 -3.37
C SER A 128 -5.50 -14.66 -3.65
N ILE A 129 -5.62 -14.10 -4.86
CA ILE A 129 -5.01 -12.84 -5.23
C ILE A 129 -5.56 -11.67 -4.41
N ALA A 130 -6.88 -11.60 -4.21
CA ALA A 130 -7.49 -10.56 -3.38
C ALA A 130 -7.01 -10.63 -1.91
N ASN A 131 -6.85 -11.84 -1.37
CA ASN A 131 -6.35 -12.04 -0.02
C ASN A 131 -4.85 -11.73 0.11
N LEU A 132 -4.05 -12.05 -0.92
CA LEU A 132 -2.64 -11.66 -0.98
C LEU A 132 -2.48 -10.15 -0.97
N ALA A 133 -3.29 -9.41 -1.75
CA ALA A 133 -3.28 -7.95 -1.75
C ALA A 133 -3.55 -7.36 -0.36
N ALA A 134 -4.59 -7.85 0.33
CA ALA A 134 -4.92 -7.39 1.68
C ALA A 134 -3.78 -7.65 2.68
N ASN A 135 -3.14 -8.82 2.60
CA ASN A 135 -2.00 -9.17 3.44
C ASN A 135 -0.78 -8.28 3.13
N GLU A 136 -0.49 -8.00 1.87
CA GLU A 136 0.61 -7.12 1.49
C GLU A 136 0.41 -5.70 2.02
N PHE A 137 -0.77 -5.11 1.84
CA PHE A 137 -1.08 -3.81 2.41
C PHE A 137 -0.95 -3.79 3.94
N CYS A 138 -1.44 -4.82 4.62
CA CYS A 138 -1.30 -4.93 6.08
C CYS A 138 0.17 -5.02 6.51
N GLN A 139 1.01 -5.77 5.79
CA GLN A 139 2.44 -5.86 6.05
C GLN A 139 3.19 -4.55 5.78
N LEU A 140 2.81 -3.81 4.74
CA LEU A 140 3.38 -2.51 4.44
C LEU A 140 3.03 -1.48 5.53
N VAL A 141 1.77 -1.45 5.97
CA VAL A 141 1.36 -0.62 7.12
C VAL A 141 2.14 -1.01 8.38
N LYS A 142 2.35 -2.31 8.62
CA LYS A 142 3.17 -2.78 9.72
C LYS A 142 4.60 -2.25 9.65
N LYS A 143 5.23 -2.30 8.48
CA LYS A 143 6.60 -1.77 8.29
C LYS A 143 6.68 -0.28 8.63
N ILE A 144 5.67 0.53 8.25
CA ILE A 144 5.63 1.95 8.61
C ILE A 144 5.49 2.11 10.13
N LYS A 145 4.59 1.39 10.76
CA LYS A 145 4.40 1.45 12.23
C LYS A 145 5.65 1.01 12.99
N ASP A 146 6.29 -0.06 12.54
CA ASP A 146 7.54 -0.56 13.12
C ASP A 146 8.74 0.38 12.88
N SER A 147 8.66 1.30 11.89
CA SER A 147 9.66 2.33 11.67
C SER A 147 9.63 3.45 12.72
N GLY A 148 8.65 3.42 13.63
CA GLY A 148 8.47 4.42 14.69
C GLY A 148 7.77 5.71 14.23
N VAL A 149 7.38 5.79 12.96
CA VAL A 149 6.64 6.94 12.41
C VAL A 149 5.15 6.75 12.69
N LYS A 150 4.60 7.59 13.57
CA LYS A 150 3.17 7.61 13.88
C LYS A 150 2.54 8.82 13.20
N PHE A 151 1.95 8.64 12.03
CA PHE A 151 1.03 9.64 11.51
C PHE A 151 -0.33 9.47 12.20
N SER A 152 -0.84 10.56 12.74
CA SER A 152 -2.19 10.67 13.30
C SER A 152 -3.04 11.53 12.38
N ILE A 153 -4.35 11.54 12.61
CA ILE A 153 -5.27 12.41 11.88
C ILE A 153 -4.90 13.92 12.02
N ASN A 154 -4.15 14.26 13.06
CA ASN A 154 -3.66 15.61 13.32
C ASN A 154 -2.23 15.86 12.78
N THR A 155 -1.62 14.89 12.10
CA THR A 155 -0.29 15.08 11.50
C THR A 155 -0.40 16.10 10.36
N PRO A 156 0.42 17.17 10.34
CA PRO A 156 0.37 18.15 9.27
C PRO A 156 0.56 17.48 7.89
N GLU A 157 -0.33 17.75 6.96
CA GLU A 157 -0.30 17.19 5.61
C GLU A 157 1.04 17.45 4.91
N VAL A 158 1.63 18.61 5.13
CA VAL A 158 2.95 18.97 4.58
C VAL A 158 4.06 18.03 5.05
N LEU A 159 3.97 17.47 6.27
CA LEU A 159 4.91 16.47 6.75
C LEU A 159 4.71 15.13 6.02
N VAL A 160 3.47 14.71 5.85
CA VAL A 160 3.13 13.48 5.11
C VAL A 160 3.62 13.58 3.68
N ASN A 161 3.39 14.73 3.03
CA ASN A 161 3.84 15.00 1.67
C ASN A 161 5.37 14.99 1.54
N ALA A 162 6.09 15.65 2.48
CA ALA A 162 7.55 15.64 2.50
C ALA A 162 8.13 14.25 2.76
N TYR A 163 7.56 13.52 3.72
CA TYR A 163 7.93 12.14 4.03
C TYR A 163 7.78 11.23 2.81
N ASN A 164 6.63 11.27 2.15
CA ASN A 164 6.35 10.48 0.96
C ASN A 164 7.26 10.87 -0.22
N TYR A 165 7.48 12.17 -0.43
CA TYR A 165 8.41 12.66 -1.45
C TYR A 165 9.83 12.11 -1.24
N ILE A 166 10.31 12.10 0.00
CA ILE A 166 11.64 11.54 0.34
C ILE A 166 11.67 10.04 0.01
N LEU A 167 10.67 9.28 0.46
CA LEU A 167 10.67 7.82 0.26
C LEU A 167 10.64 7.41 -1.21
N ARG A 168 9.94 8.15 -2.06
CA ARG A 168 9.88 7.90 -3.51
C ARG A 168 11.18 8.22 -4.24
N ASN A 169 11.99 9.12 -3.69
CA ASN A 169 13.18 9.66 -4.36
C ASN A 169 14.49 9.27 -3.66
N LEU A 170 14.50 8.21 -2.83
CA LEU A 170 15.69 7.81 -2.07
C LEU A 170 16.91 7.47 -2.94
N ASN A 171 16.68 7.04 -4.18
CA ASN A 171 17.71 6.73 -5.18
C ASN A 171 18.31 7.95 -5.86
N GLN A 172 17.73 9.14 -5.66
CA GLN A 172 18.17 10.40 -6.25
C GLN A 172 18.94 11.26 -5.24
N LYS A 173 19.64 12.30 -5.75
CA LYS A 173 20.23 13.31 -4.88
C LYS A 173 19.11 14.16 -4.29
N LEU A 174 18.87 14.01 -3.00
CA LEU A 174 17.88 14.79 -2.25
C LEU A 174 18.54 15.97 -1.55
N ASN A 175 17.94 17.16 -1.72
CA ASN A 175 18.32 18.40 -1.05
C ASN A 175 17.14 18.86 -0.17
N VAL A 176 17.42 19.14 1.10
CA VAL A 176 16.39 19.53 2.07
C VAL A 176 15.66 20.80 1.66
N THR A 177 16.39 21.78 1.09
CA THR A 177 15.78 23.02 0.58
C THR A 177 14.83 22.77 -0.58
N GLU A 178 15.20 21.91 -1.51
CA GLU A 178 14.33 21.52 -2.64
C GLU A 178 13.09 20.76 -2.16
N ILE A 179 13.25 19.88 -1.17
CA ILE A 179 12.12 19.16 -0.56
C ILE A 179 11.14 20.15 0.09
N ALA A 180 11.66 21.11 0.87
CA ALA A 180 10.85 22.13 1.53
C ALA A 180 10.07 22.98 0.52
N GLN A 181 10.73 23.43 -0.55
CA GLN A 181 10.09 24.15 -1.66
C GLN A 181 9.00 23.33 -2.34
N LYS A 182 9.25 22.03 -2.57
CA LYS A 182 8.30 21.12 -3.22
C LYS A 182 6.99 20.97 -2.43
N VAL A 183 7.06 21.03 -1.09
CA VAL A 183 5.88 20.93 -0.23
C VAL A 183 5.37 22.29 0.27
N GLY A 184 5.92 23.40 -0.25
CA GLY A 184 5.42 24.76 -0.03
C GLY A 184 5.74 25.34 1.34
N ILE A 185 6.87 24.94 2.00
CA ILE A 185 7.29 25.46 3.31
C ILE A 185 8.79 25.87 3.29
N SER A 186 9.21 26.59 4.35
CA SER A 186 10.62 26.92 4.51
C SER A 186 11.45 25.72 4.96
N HIS A 187 12.75 25.74 4.63
CA HIS A 187 13.72 24.75 5.10
C HIS A 187 13.69 24.56 6.62
N ASP A 188 13.71 25.66 7.35
CA ASP A 188 13.77 25.65 8.81
C ASP A 188 12.47 25.09 9.44
N TYR A 189 11.35 25.37 8.81
CA TYR A 189 10.07 24.80 9.28
C TYR A 189 10.01 23.28 9.01
N LEU A 190 10.50 22.83 7.85
CA LEU A 190 10.58 21.40 7.54
C LEU A 190 11.49 20.66 8.55
N GLU A 191 12.66 21.19 8.87
CA GLU A 191 13.59 20.61 9.85
C GLU A 191 12.98 20.55 11.25
N LYS A 192 12.32 21.66 11.71
CA LYS A 192 11.61 21.69 12.98
C LYS A 192 10.47 20.66 13.04
N LEU A 193 9.73 20.54 11.95
CA LEU A 193 8.60 19.61 11.83
C LEU A 193 9.06 18.16 11.91
N PHE A 194 10.10 17.80 11.14
CA PHE A 194 10.71 16.46 11.19
C PHE A 194 11.26 16.13 12.58
N LYS A 195 11.94 17.08 13.23
CA LYS A 195 12.50 16.87 14.55
C LYS A 195 11.41 16.68 15.62
N ARG A 196 10.32 17.46 15.53
CA ARG A 196 9.19 17.39 16.46
C ARG A 196 8.39 16.10 16.31
N GLU A 197 8.03 15.75 15.07
CA GLU A 197 7.08 14.65 14.80
C GLU A 197 7.79 13.29 14.61
N LEU A 198 9.02 13.30 14.07
CA LEU A 198 9.78 12.09 13.75
C LEU A 198 11.04 11.90 14.61
N GLY A 199 11.32 12.83 15.50
CA GLY A 199 12.49 12.77 16.39
C GLY A 199 13.84 12.85 15.67
N SER A 200 13.87 13.24 14.38
CA SER A 200 15.04 13.19 13.51
C SER A 200 15.11 14.40 12.58
N THR A 201 16.33 14.80 12.18
CA THR A 201 16.49 15.76 11.08
C THR A 201 16.11 15.13 9.74
N VAL A 202 15.76 15.95 8.75
CA VAL A 202 15.44 15.48 7.39
C VAL A 202 16.59 14.68 6.79
N GLY A 203 17.83 15.17 6.95
CA GLY A 203 19.03 14.50 6.45
C GLY A 203 19.25 13.12 7.09
N ASN A 204 19.08 13.02 8.41
CA ASN A 204 19.19 11.74 9.11
C ASN A 204 18.06 10.78 8.74
N PHE A 205 16.86 11.30 8.51
CA PHE A 205 15.74 10.50 8.02
C PHE A 205 16.03 9.92 6.63
N ILE A 206 16.51 10.72 5.69
CA ILE A 206 16.93 10.26 4.35
C ILE A 206 18.00 9.17 4.47
N LEU A 207 19.04 9.41 5.27
CA LEU A 207 20.15 8.47 5.46
C LEU A 207 19.65 7.13 6.03
N SER A 208 18.84 7.17 7.08
CA SER A 208 18.31 5.98 7.71
C SER A 208 17.36 5.21 6.79
N SER A 209 16.54 5.91 6.01
CA SER A 209 15.62 5.31 5.04
C SER A 209 16.37 4.60 3.91
N ARG A 210 17.41 5.21 3.36
CA ARG A 210 18.31 4.58 2.36
C ARG A 210 18.95 3.30 2.89
N VAL A 211 19.47 3.34 4.10
CA VAL A 211 20.10 2.18 4.74
C VAL A 211 19.09 1.07 4.98
N LYS A 212 17.91 1.39 5.50
CA LYS A 212 16.85 0.39 5.73
C LYS A 212 16.40 -0.26 4.43
N ASN A 213 16.14 0.53 3.37
CA ASN A 213 15.73 0.01 2.07
C ASN A 213 16.81 -0.84 1.39
N SER A 214 18.09 -0.54 1.60
CA SER A 214 19.19 -1.34 1.06
C SER A 214 19.22 -2.79 1.55
N GLN A 215 18.57 -3.11 2.70
CA GLN A 215 18.49 -4.49 3.20
C GLN A 215 17.80 -5.43 2.21
N ASN A 216 16.79 -4.93 1.49
CA ASN A 216 16.09 -5.74 0.48
C ASN A 216 17.04 -6.13 -0.66
N LEU A 217 17.86 -5.19 -1.14
CA LEU A 217 18.88 -5.47 -2.16
C LEU A 217 19.97 -6.41 -1.64
N LEU A 218 20.41 -6.23 -0.39
CA LEU A 218 21.38 -7.15 0.24
C LEU A 218 20.86 -8.59 0.31
N LYS A 219 19.58 -8.76 0.57
CA LYS A 219 18.94 -10.07 0.74
C LYS A 219 18.63 -10.73 -0.61
N ASN A 220 18.08 -9.95 -1.56
CA ASN A 220 17.39 -10.50 -2.71
C ASN A 220 18.13 -10.23 -4.05
N SER A 221 19.32 -9.61 -4.03
CA SER A 221 20.10 -9.37 -5.24
C SER A 221 21.56 -9.83 -5.09
N ASN A 222 22.23 -9.99 -6.24
CA ASN A 222 23.68 -10.26 -6.32
C ASN A 222 24.51 -8.99 -6.52
N MET A 223 23.90 -7.80 -6.42
CA MET A 223 24.60 -6.52 -6.56
C MET A 223 25.76 -6.41 -5.56
N SER A 224 26.89 -5.89 -5.99
CA SER A 224 27.99 -5.54 -5.10
C SER A 224 27.58 -4.50 -4.06
N ILE A 225 28.33 -4.36 -2.99
CA ILE A 225 28.10 -3.32 -1.96
C ILE A 225 28.21 -1.92 -2.57
N SER A 226 29.09 -1.76 -3.58
CA SER A 226 29.27 -0.49 -4.28
C SER A 226 28.09 -0.14 -5.17
N GLU A 227 27.54 -1.11 -5.89
CA GLU A 227 26.33 -0.93 -6.70
C GLU A 227 25.12 -0.59 -5.83
N ILE A 228 24.94 -1.29 -4.69
CA ILE A 228 23.87 -0.97 -3.74
C ILE A 228 24.02 0.46 -3.20
N ALA A 229 25.25 0.88 -2.85
CA ALA A 229 25.50 2.25 -2.39
C ALA A 229 25.07 3.26 -3.45
N MET A 230 25.41 3.03 -4.72
CA MET A 230 25.08 3.91 -5.84
C MET A 230 23.55 3.96 -6.05
N VAL A 231 22.89 2.80 -6.13
CA VAL A 231 21.43 2.72 -6.32
C VAL A 231 20.67 3.39 -5.17
N MET A 232 21.20 3.31 -3.95
CA MET A 232 20.62 3.98 -2.78
C MET A 232 21.01 5.45 -2.65
N GLY A 233 21.64 6.05 -3.65
CA GLY A 233 21.96 7.49 -3.68
C GLY A 233 23.05 7.91 -2.70
N PHE A 234 23.95 7.02 -2.29
CA PHE A 234 25.13 7.37 -1.50
C PHE A 234 26.25 7.91 -2.39
N SER A 235 26.98 8.90 -1.89
CA SER A 235 28.13 9.48 -2.59
C SER A 235 29.33 8.54 -2.72
N SER A 236 29.43 7.52 -1.84
CA SER A 236 30.48 6.50 -1.88
C SER A 236 30.08 5.24 -1.10
N SER A 237 30.70 4.11 -1.45
CA SER A 237 30.55 2.86 -0.71
C SER A 237 31.00 2.98 0.76
N SER A 238 32.04 3.75 1.03
CA SER A 238 32.54 4.01 2.38
C SER A 238 31.52 4.73 3.23
N HIS A 239 30.84 5.74 2.67
CA HIS A 239 29.75 6.46 3.34
C HIS A 239 28.58 5.51 3.64
N TYR A 240 28.18 4.70 2.67
CA TYR A 240 27.14 3.68 2.87
C TYR A 240 27.50 2.67 3.97
N ILE A 241 28.71 2.09 3.93
CA ILE A 241 29.17 1.11 4.93
C ILE A 241 29.17 1.71 6.34
N LYS A 242 29.64 2.96 6.48
CA LYS A 242 29.65 3.66 7.78
C LYS A 242 28.23 3.91 8.28
N ALA A 243 27.34 4.41 7.42
CA ALA A 243 25.93 4.64 7.76
C ALA A 243 25.20 3.34 8.11
N TYR A 244 25.45 2.27 7.35
CA TYR A 244 24.86 0.97 7.61
C TYR A 244 25.30 0.40 8.97
N LYS A 245 26.60 0.46 9.26
CA LYS A 245 27.15 -0.01 10.52
C LYS A 245 26.64 0.81 11.72
N SER A 246 26.43 2.10 11.58
CA SER A 246 25.88 2.94 12.66
C SER A 246 24.42 2.60 13.01
N ILE A 247 23.65 2.11 12.04
CA ILE A 247 22.23 1.77 12.25
C ILE A 247 22.05 0.32 12.70
N PHE A 248 22.79 -0.62 12.12
CA PHE A 248 22.60 -2.05 12.36
C PHE A 248 23.70 -2.72 13.19
N ASN A 249 24.72 -1.98 13.62
CA ASN A 249 25.90 -2.49 14.34
C ASN A 249 26.67 -3.62 13.62
N ILE A 250 26.44 -3.78 12.31
CA ILE A 250 27.06 -4.79 11.46
C ILE A 250 27.32 -4.18 10.06
N THR A 251 28.38 -4.62 9.38
CA THR A 251 28.62 -4.17 8.00
C THR A 251 27.63 -4.81 7.00
N PRO A 252 27.33 -4.12 5.86
CA PRO A 252 26.45 -4.66 4.83
C PRO A 252 26.90 -6.06 4.35
N SER A 253 28.19 -6.26 4.13
CA SER A 253 28.72 -7.56 3.67
C SER A 253 28.49 -8.67 4.68
N LYS A 254 28.77 -8.45 5.97
CA LYS A 254 28.48 -9.41 7.02
C LYS A 254 26.99 -9.70 7.17
N HIS A 255 26.14 -8.66 6.99
CA HIS A 255 24.69 -8.84 7.06
C HIS A 255 24.17 -9.66 5.89
N ARG A 256 24.70 -9.47 4.66
CA ARG A 256 24.39 -10.30 3.48
C ARG A 256 24.67 -11.78 3.73
N ILE A 257 25.83 -12.11 4.30
CA ILE A 257 26.19 -13.48 4.63
C ILE A 257 25.16 -14.08 5.60
N ARG A 258 24.73 -13.33 6.63
CA ARG A 258 23.71 -13.79 7.57
C ARG A 258 22.34 -14.01 6.90
N PHE A 259 21.97 -13.20 5.92
CA PHE A 259 20.76 -13.42 5.15
C PHE A 259 20.83 -14.69 4.32
N LYS A 260 21.93 -14.91 3.61
CA LYS A 260 22.14 -16.11 2.78
C LYS A 260 22.18 -17.39 3.61
N ASN A 261 22.86 -17.39 4.75
CA ASN A 261 22.98 -18.56 5.63
C ASN A 261 21.67 -18.95 6.34
N ARG A 262 20.68 -18.05 6.42
CA ARG A 262 19.36 -18.36 6.98
C ARG A 262 18.51 -19.27 6.08
N TYR A 263 18.89 -19.41 4.83
CA TYR A 263 18.19 -20.21 3.82
C TYR A 263 18.96 -21.44 3.38
N LEU A 264 20.11 -21.74 4.02
CA LEU A 264 20.79 -23.03 3.83
C LEU A 264 20.11 -24.09 4.73
N PRO A 265 19.78 -25.28 4.19
CA PRO A 265 19.32 -26.41 5.00
C PRO A 265 20.29 -26.70 6.13
N ASP A 266 19.79 -27.17 7.26
CA ASP A 266 20.62 -27.45 8.46
C ASP A 266 21.73 -28.52 8.24
N GLU A 267 21.72 -29.22 7.11
CA GLU A 267 22.70 -30.21 6.68
C GLU A 267 24.02 -29.60 6.14
N ILE A 268 24.12 -28.27 6.00
CA ILE A 268 25.30 -27.56 5.45
C ILE A 268 25.85 -26.50 6.44
N LYS A 269 25.46 -26.57 7.71
CA LYS A 269 26.00 -25.67 8.75
C LYS A 269 27.19 -26.30 9.46
#